data_356a5c50aff59314b368b921bf4c30ec
#
_entry.id   356a5c50aff59314b368b921bf4c30ec
#
_cell.length_a   1.000
_cell.length_b   1.000
_cell.length_c   1.000
_cell.angle_alpha   90.00
_cell.angle_beta   90.00
_cell.angle_gamma   90.00
#
_symmetry.space_group_name_H-M   'P 1'
#
loop_
_entity.id
_entity.type
_entity.pdbx_description
1 polymer ?
#
loop_
_entity_poly.entity_id
_entity_poly.type
_entity_poly.pdbx_seq_one_letter_code
_entity_poly.pdbx_strand_id
1 'polypeptide(L)'
;QFKIKRSKIRGVESLGMLCAEDELGIGASHAGIMELPADAKVGQPAREYLKLEDDYVIGIGLTPNRIDAASHIGVARDLAAYLKSQGKPVELQWPDVSAFAVDNRDLKIDVQVENSEAAPRYAGVTVKNCKIGPSPEWMQNCLRAAGITPKNNLVDITNFVLFELGQPLHAFDAAKIDGGRIVVRTCEEGTPFVTLDGVERKLTANDLMICSAAKPMCIAGVYGGLDSGVSDTTTDVFIESAYFNPVWVRKTAKRFGLNTDSSFRFERGVDPDIQVYALKRAALLMKELAGGEIASEITDICSAPIEKFKVELDIKRVNSLIGKEIPADTIRTILGALDIKIEAEEGDLWRVAVPPYRVDVTREADLVEEILRIYGYNNIPVPSHVNSALSYAPKPDRNKLMNLAADFLTANGFTEIMSNSLSKAAYYEGLTSVSYTHLTLPTNS
;
A
#
# COMPACT_ATOMS: atom_id res chain seq x y z
N GLN A 1 26.19 3.42 -7.62
CA GLN A 1 26.86 4.28 -8.63
C GLN A 1 28.33 3.89 -8.73
N PHE A 2 28.78 3.62 -9.94
CA PHE A 2 30.17 3.28 -10.24
C PHE A 2 30.91 4.53 -10.79
N LYS A 3 31.97 4.94 -10.12
CA LYS A 3 32.76 6.11 -10.58
C LYS A 3 33.91 5.65 -11.46
N ILE A 4 33.90 6.00 -12.73
CA ILE A 4 34.97 5.73 -13.66
C ILE A 4 36.18 6.60 -13.29
N LYS A 5 37.36 5.96 -13.17
CA LYS A 5 38.62 6.60 -12.83
C LYS A 5 39.65 6.28 -13.91
N ARG A 6 40.62 7.20 -14.08
CA ARG A 6 41.81 6.95 -14.89
C ARG A 6 42.47 5.63 -14.45
N SER A 7 42.60 4.69 -15.38
CA SER A 7 43.20 3.38 -15.11
C SER A 7 44.06 2.93 -16.28
N LYS A 8 44.91 1.93 -16.07
CA LYS A 8 45.64 1.26 -17.17
C LYS A 8 45.00 -0.11 -17.38
N ILE A 9 44.55 -0.35 -18.61
CA ILE A 9 43.96 -1.62 -19.05
C ILE A 9 44.94 -2.22 -20.09
N ARG A 10 45.50 -3.38 -19.76
CA ARG A 10 46.52 -4.08 -20.61
C ARG A 10 47.69 -3.18 -21.04
N GLY A 11 48.16 -2.30 -20.16
CA GLY A 11 49.26 -1.39 -20.41
C GLY A 11 48.91 -0.09 -21.12
N VAL A 12 47.68 0.06 -21.62
CA VAL A 12 47.17 1.30 -22.24
C VAL A 12 46.37 2.11 -21.23
N GLU A 13 46.57 3.42 -21.23
CA GLU A 13 45.83 4.32 -20.37
C GLU A 13 44.38 4.47 -20.86
N SER A 14 43.44 4.25 -19.95
CA SER A 14 42.00 4.44 -20.16
C SER A 14 41.50 5.60 -19.29
N LEU A 15 40.85 6.58 -19.92
CA LEU A 15 40.26 7.75 -19.28
C LEU A 15 38.74 7.68 -19.18
N GLY A 16 38.13 6.66 -19.81
CA GLY A 16 36.69 6.52 -19.90
C GLY A 16 36.23 5.08 -20.12
N MET A 17 34.96 4.90 -20.24
CA MET A 17 34.31 3.65 -20.59
C MET A 17 33.22 3.93 -21.62
N LEU A 18 33.14 3.14 -22.66
CA LEU A 18 32.02 3.12 -23.60
C LEU A 18 30.92 2.28 -22.94
N CYS A 19 29.72 2.82 -22.84
CA CYS A 19 28.63 2.20 -22.08
C CYS A 19 27.44 1.85 -22.97
N ALA A 20 26.73 0.80 -22.61
CA ALA A 20 25.40 0.49 -23.11
C ALA A 20 24.34 1.39 -22.44
N GLU A 21 23.13 1.39 -22.96
CA GLU A 21 22.03 2.20 -22.40
C GLU A 21 21.67 1.83 -20.94
N ASP A 22 21.64 0.53 -20.65
CA ASP A 22 21.34 0.02 -19.31
C ASP A 22 22.45 0.32 -18.30
N GLU A 23 23.71 0.35 -18.71
CA GLU A 23 24.85 0.74 -17.87
C GLU A 23 24.77 2.22 -17.49
N LEU A 24 24.15 3.07 -18.32
CA LEU A 24 23.89 4.48 -18.04
C LEU A 24 22.56 4.71 -17.33
N GLY A 25 21.71 3.69 -17.24
CA GLY A 25 20.38 3.79 -16.63
C GLY A 25 19.37 4.60 -17.46
N ILE A 26 19.59 4.74 -18.76
CA ILE A 26 18.75 5.52 -19.69
C ILE A 26 17.90 4.68 -20.62
N GLY A 27 18.11 3.36 -20.64
CA GLY A 27 17.38 2.41 -21.44
C GLY A 27 17.54 0.99 -20.90
N ALA A 28 16.99 0.02 -21.62
CA ALA A 28 17.03 -1.40 -21.25
C ALA A 28 17.97 -2.23 -22.16
N SER A 29 18.55 -1.63 -23.19
CA SER A 29 19.38 -2.34 -24.14
C SER A 29 20.79 -2.60 -23.60
N HIS A 30 21.20 -3.88 -23.62
CA HIS A 30 22.58 -4.33 -23.36
C HIS A 30 23.21 -4.93 -24.62
N ALA A 31 22.67 -4.63 -25.79
CA ALA A 31 23.10 -5.24 -27.08
C ALA A 31 24.50 -4.77 -27.54
N GLY A 32 25.07 -3.77 -26.87
CA GLY A 32 26.38 -3.19 -27.17
C GLY A 32 26.51 -1.78 -26.66
N ILE A 33 27.61 -1.11 -27.05
CA ILE A 33 27.78 0.32 -26.70
C ILE A 33 26.67 1.15 -27.35
N MET A 34 26.22 2.17 -26.63
CA MET A 34 25.23 3.10 -27.15
C MET A 34 25.85 3.96 -28.28
N GLU A 35 25.28 3.85 -29.48
CA GLU A 35 25.60 4.70 -30.60
C GLU A 35 24.66 5.91 -30.64
N LEU A 36 25.26 7.11 -30.62
CA LEU A 36 24.47 8.34 -30.74
C LEU A 36 24.17 8.64 -32.21
N PRO A 37 23.02 9.26 -32.54
CA PRO A 37 22.70 9.72 -33.89
C PRO A 37 23.76 10.69 -34.42
N ALA A 38 23.86 10.76 -35.77
CA ALA A 38 24.90 11.55 -36.47
C ALA A 38 24.82 13.07 -36.21
N ASP A 39 23.71 13.56 -35.69
CA ASP A 39 23.47 14.97 -35.32
C ASP A 39 24.00 15.32 -33.90
N ALA A 40 24.45 14.32 -33.15
CA ALA A 40 25.03 14.53 -31.84
C ALA A 40 26.35 15.31 -31.94
N LYS A 41 26.42 16.44 -31.21
CA LYS A 41 27.64 17.29 -31.24
C LYS A 41 28.72 16.70 -30.35
N VAL A 42 29.91 16.46 -30.95
CA VAL A 42 31.07 16.00 -30.19
C VAL A 42 31.47 17.02 -29.14
N GLY A 43 31.62 16.55 -27.87
CA GLY A 43 31.93 17.38 -26.72
C GLY A 43 30.74 18.02 -26.03
N GLN A 44 29.52 17.82 -26.51
CA GLN A 44 28.32 18.21 -25.78
C GLN A 44 28.18 17.35 -24.50
N PRO A 45 27.89 17.93 -23.34
CA PRO A 45 27.62 17.15 -22.15
C PRO A 45 26.47 16.16 -22.39
N ALA A 46 26.67 14.87 -22.06
CA ALA A 46 25.67 13.84 -22.25
C ALA A 46 24.35 14.16 -21.54
N ARG A 47 24.41 14.82 -20.38
CA ARG A 47 23.23 15.30 -19.63
C ARG A 47 22.35 16.23 -20.48
N GLU A 48 22.96 17.19 -21.18
CA GLU A 48 22.23 18.14 -22.02
C GLU A 48 21.66 17.46 -23.28
N TYR A 49 22.47 16.58 -23.90
CA TYR A 49 22.03 15.83 -25.08
C TYR A 49 20.85 14.92 -24.76
N LEU A 50 20.93 14.19 -23.65
CA LEU A 50 19.91 13.24 -23.19
C LEU A 50 18.79 13.93 -22.41
N LYS A 51 18.84 15.26 -22.24
CA LYS A 51 17.86 16.07 -21.47
C LYS A 51 17.57 15.49 -20.08
N LEU A 52 18.63 15.01 -19.40
CA LEU A 52 18.49 14.42 -18.08
C LEU A 52 18.14 15.51 -17.06
N GLU A 53 17.02 15.36 -16.40
CA GLU A 53 16.59 16.21 -15.29
C GLU A 53 17.18 15.70 -13.98
N ASP A 54 17.51 16.61 -13.05
CA ASP A 54 17.87 16.22 -11.69
C ASP A 54 16.60 15.94 -10.91
N ASP A 55 16.56 14.80 -10.26
CA ASP A 55 15.48 14.45 -9.36
C ASP A 55 16.04 13.85 -8.06
N TYR A 56 15.25 13.90 -7.00
CA TYR A 56 15.59 13.35 -5.70
C TYR A 56 14.67 12.18 -5.38
N VAL A 57 15.25 11.00 -5.32
CA VAL A 57 14.55 9.80 -4.85
C VAL A 57 14.84 9.61 -3.37
N ILE A 58 13.80 9.75 -2.55
CA ILE A 58 13.88 9.59 -1.11
C ILE A 58 13.29 8.24 -0.73
N GLY A 59 14.15 7.33 -0.25
CA GLY A 59 13.70 6.02 0.26
C GLY A 59 13.03 6.18 1.63
N ILE A 60 11.76 5.79 1.73
CA ILE A 60 10.98 5.85 2.97
C ILE A 60 10.67 4.43 3.42
N GLY A 61 11.10 4.05 4.64
CA GLY A 61 10.70 2.80 5.29
C GLY A 61 9.36 2.97 5.99
N LEU A 62 8.34 2.28 5.53
CA LEU A 62 7.02 2.28 6.16
C LEU A 62 6.85 1.06 7.06
N THR A 63 6.34 1.28 8.26
CA THR A 63 5.85 0.19 9.10
C THR A 63 4.52 -0.35 8.53
N PRO A 64 4.17 -1.64 8.76
CA PRO A 64 2.98 -2.24 8.17
C PRO A 64 1.65 -1.54 8.47
N ASN A 65 1.56 -0.83 9.59
CA ASN A 65 0.40 -0.06 10.01
C ASN A 65 0.23 1.27 9.26
N ARG A 66 1.30 1.76 8.59
CA ARG A 66 1.30 3.04 7.88
C ARG A 66 1.05 2.92 6.39
N ILE A 67 0.05 2.11 6.02
CA ILE A 67 -0.34 1.92 4.61
C ILE A 67 -0.90 3.21 3.99
N ASP A 68 -1.48 4.07 4.79
CA ASP A 68 -1.92 5.42 4.41
C ASP A 68 -0.80 6.26 3.78
N ALA A 69 0.45 6.03 4.20
CA ALA A 69 1.64 6.70 3.68
C ALA A 69 2.29 5.99 2.47
N ALA A 70 1.72 4.88 1.97
CA ALA A 70 2.24 4.15 0.81
C ALA A 70 1.88 4.82 -0.54
N SER A 71 1.89 6.15 -0.58
CA SER A 71 1.63 6.99 -1.75
C SER A 71 2.19 8.39 -1.56
N HIS A 72 2.30 9.15 -2.66
CA HIS A 72 2.76 10.53 -2.59
C HIS A 72 1.83 11.42 -1.76
N ILE A 73 0.51 11.26 -1.93
CA ILE A 73 -0.47 12.02 -1.15
C ILE A 73 -0.40 11.68 0.34
N GLY A 74 -0.16 10.40 0.67
CA GLY A 74 -0.05 9.96 2.06
C GLY A 74 1.18 10.56 2.77
N VAL A 75 2.34 10.55 2.09
CA VAL A 75 3.55 11.21 2.59
C VAL A 75 3.36 12.74 2.68
N ALA A 76 2.68 13.33 1.68
CA ALA A 76 2.40 14.76 1.68
C ALA A 76 1.47 15.18 2.84
N ARG A 77 0.50 14.33 3.23
CA ARG A 77 -0.34 14.56 4.43
C ARG A 77 0.50 14.65 5.69
N ASP A 78 1.39 13.70 5.92
CA ASP A 78 2.27 13.69 7.09
C ASP A 78 3.21 14.89 7.11
N LEU A 79 3.81 15.20 5.98
CA LEU A 79 4.70 16.36 5.86
C LEU A 79 3.93 17.67 6.10
N ALA A 80 2.73 17.81 5.54
CA ALA A 80 1.88 18.97 5.76
C ALA A 80 1.46 19.10 7.23
N ALA A 81 1.10 18.00 7.88
CA ALA A 81 0.77 17.99 9.31
C ALA A 81 1.95 18.45 10.18
N TYR A 82 3.15 17.94 9.90
CA TYR A 82 4.36 18.38 10.60
C TYR A 82 4.64 19.86 10.37
N LEU A 83 4.61 20.34 9.13
CA LEU A 83 4.90 21.74 8.82
C LEU A 83 3.86 22.69 9.43
N LYS A 84 2.57 22.32 9.43
CA LYS A 84 1.50 23.08 10.11
C LYS A 84 1.74 23.15 11.60
N SER A 85 2.15 22.05 12.25
CA SER A 85 2.48 22.03 13.68
C SER A 85 3.66 22.97 14.03
N GLN A 86 4.52 23.25 13.06
CA GLN A 86 5.61 24.22 13.19
C GLN A 86 5.19 25.67 12.82
N GLY A 87 3.90 25.92 12.63
CA GLY A 87 3.37 27.24 12.29
C GLY A 87 3.67 27.68 10.84
N LYS A 88 4.09 26.77 9.96
CA LYS A 88 4.34 27.10 8.55
C LYS A 88 3.02 27.08 7.77
N PRO A 89 2.78 28.09 6.90
CA PRO A 89 1.61 28.08 6.02
C PRO A 89 1.82 27.03 4.92
N VAL A 90 1.13 25.92 5.04
CA VAL A 90 1.19 24.80 4.08
C VAL A 90 -0.23 24.36 3.77
N GLU A 91 -0.51 24.18 2.48
CA GLU A 91 -1.75 23.61 1.98
C GLU A 91 -1.46 22.37 1.15
N LEU A 92 -2.21 21.30 1.41
CA LEU A 92 -2.13 20.07 0.63
C LEU A 92 -3.00 20.24 -0.62
N GLN A 93 -2.37 20.24 -1.78
CA GLN A 93 -3.07 20.31 -3.06
C GLN A 93 -3.35 18.92 -3.60
N TRP A 94 -4.60 18.62 -3.82
CA TRP A 94 -5.04 17.39 -4.48
C TRP A 94 -5.06 17.57 -5.99
N PRO A 95 -4.76 16.52 -6.77
CA PRO A 95 -4.97 16.55 -8.23
C PRO A 95 -6.40 16.93 -8.55
N ASP A 96 -6.60 17.91 -9.43
CA ASP A 96 -7.95 18.35 -9.80
C ASP A 96 -8.68 17.29 -10.65
N VAL A 97 -9.87 16.92 -10.22
CA VAL A 97 -10.77 15.99 -10.93
C VAL A 97 -12.11 16.63 -11.29
N SER A 98 -12.24 17.96 -11.14
CA SER A 98 -13.48 18.70 -11.40
C SER A 98 -13.90 18.67 -12.86
N ALA A 99 -12.94 18.52 -13.77
CA ALA A 99 -13.18 18.41 -15.21
C ALA A 99 -13.78 17.05 -15.64
N PHE A 100 -13.99 16.11 -14.70
CA PHE A 100 -14.62 14.84 -15.04
C PHE A 100 -16.05 15.03 -15.49
N ALA A 101 -16.31 14.68 -16.74
CA ALA A 101 -17.64 14.68 -17.33
C ALA A 101 -17.76 13.49 -18.29
N VAL A 102 -18.94 12.89 -18.34
CA VAL A 102 -19.24 11.81 -19.28
C VAL A 102 -19.42 12.38 -20.68
N ASP A 103 -18.59 11.95 -21.62
CA ASP A 103 -18.61 12.42 -23.00
C ASP A 103 -19.76 11.77 -23.81
N ASN A 104 -20.00 10.48 -23.58
CA ASN A 104 -21.10 9.73 -24.18
C ASN A 104 -21.53 8.57 -23.24
N ARG A 105 -22.52 7.75 -23.66
CA ARG A 105 -23.01 6.60 -22.88
C ARG A 105 -23.08 5.34 -23.74
N ASP A 106 -22.12 5.19 -24.64
CA ASP A 106 -22.15 4.17 -25.70
C ASP A 106 -21.56 2.84 -25.22
N LEU A 107 -20.79 2.81 -24.11
CA LEU A 107 -20.19 1.61 -23.60
C LEU A 107 -20.51 1.45 -22.11
N LYS A 108 -21.62 0.75 -21.85
CA LYS A 108 -22.01 0.42 -20.49
C LYS A 108 -21.55 -1.01 -20.14
N ILE A 109 -20.81 -1.16 -19.07
CA ILE A 109 -20.49 -2.45 -18.43
C ILE A 109 -21.27 -2.54 -17.13
N ASP A 110 -22.13 -3.56 -17.04
CA ASP A 110 -22.88 -3.81 -15.81
C ASP A 110 -21.97 -4.43 -14.75
N VAL A 111 -22.14 -4.03 -13.50
CA VAL A 111 -21.35 -4.55 -12.37
C VAL A 111 -22.26 -5.19 -11.36
N GLN A 112 -21.89 -6.39 -10.91
CA GLN A 112 -22.57 -7.12 -9.86
C GLN A 112 -21.57 -7.59 -8.81
N VAL A 113 -21.81 -7.30 -7.55
CA VAL A 113 -21.00 -7.79 -6.42
C VAL A 113 -21.81 -8.85 -5.69
N GLU A 114 -21.42 -10.11 -5.83
CA GLU A 114 -22.07 -11.24 -5.17
C GLU A 114 -21.53 -11.49 -3.75
N ASN A 115 -20.25 -11.16 -3.51
CA ASN A 115 -19.62 -11.29 -2.21
C ASN A 115 -19.26 -9.92 -1.65
N SER A 116 -20.20 -9.30 -0.97
CA SER A 116 -20.02 -7.96 -0.38
C SER A 116 -19.13 -7.94 0.87
N GLU A 117 -18.91 -9.08 1.52
CA GLU A 117 -17.94 -9.20 2.62
C GLU A 117 -16.50 -9.07 2.10
N ALA A 118 -16.20 -9.75 0.99
CA ALA A 118 -14.88 -9.76 0.38
C ALA A 118 -14.62 -8.49 -0.45
N ALA A 119 -15.67 -7.89 -1.05
CA ALA A 119 -15.63 -6.65 -1.81
C ALA A 119 -16.66 -5.65 -1.27
N PRO A 120 -16.40 -4.96 -0.15
CA PRO A 120 -17.34 -4.01 0.44
C PRO A 120 -17.65 -2.82 -0.48
N ARG A 121 -16.72 -2.40 -1.33
CA ARG A 121 -16.95 -1.36 -2.33
C ARG A 121 -16.26 -1.70 -3.64
N TYR A 122 -16.98 -1.52 -4.74
CA TYR A 122 -16.48 -1.74 -6.08
C TYR A 122 -17.00 -0.66 -7.01
N ALA A 123 -16.10 0.05 -7.65
CA ALA A 123 -16.45 1.11 -8.58
C ALA A 123 -15.75 0.90 -9.93
N GLY A 124 -16.36 1.40 -11.00
CA GLY A 124 -15.80 1.32 -12.33
C GLY A 124 -16.37 2.34 -13.29
N VAL A 125 -15.62 2.59 -14.34
CA VAL A 125 -15.99 3.51 -15.44
C VAL A 125 -15.39 3.01 -16.75
N THR A 126 -16.05 3.25 -17.87
CA THR A 126 -15.54 2.91 -19.20
C THR A 126 -14.95 4.12 -19.91
N VAL A 127 -13.86 3.89 -20.63
CA VAL A 127 -13.23 4.86 -21.52
C VAL A 127 -13.04 4.22 -22.88
N LYS A 128 -13.51 4.87 -23.95
CA LYS A 128 -13.46 4.40 -25.34
C LYS A 128 -12.43 5.14 -26.15
N ASN A 129 -12.15 4.59 -27.34
CA ASN A 129 -11.31 5.22 -28.37
C ASN A 129 -9.90 5.57 -27.88
N CYS A 130 -9.39 4.85 -26.89
CA CYS A 130 -8.03 5.03 -26.40
C CYS A 130 -7.01 4.60 -27.48
N LYS A 131 -5.98 5.41 -27.66
CA LYS A 131 -4.83 5.07 -28.49
C LYS A 131 -3.69 4.58 -27.62
N ILE A 132 -3.34 3.31 -27.78
CA ILE A 132 -2.21 2.73 -27.04
C ILE A 132 -0.90 3.27 -27.62
N GLY A 133 -0.01 3.65 -26.74
CA GLY A 133 1.32 4.16 -27.06
C GLY A 133 2.18 4.34 -25.83
N PRO A 134 3.41 4.84 -25.96
CA PRO A 134 4.25 5.15 -24.81
C PRO A 134 3.64 6.31 -24.03
N SER A 135 3.76 6.26 -22.71
CA SER A 135 3.43 7.37 -21.84
C SER A 135 4.34 8.57 -22.10
N PRO A 136 3.92 9.81 -21.78
CA PRO A 136 4.80 10.95 -21.87
C PRO A 136 6.00 10.80 -20.94
N GLU A 137 7.11 11.41 -21.31
CA GLU A 137 8.41 11.25 -20.62
C GLU A 137 8.34 11.59 -19.13
N TRP A 138 7.61 12.64 -18.76
CA TRP A 138 7.44 13.00 -17.37
C TRP A 138 6.82 11.89 -16.52
N MET A 139 5.80 11.18 -17.05
CA MET A 139 5.16 10.07 -16.35
C MET A 139 6.09 8.86 -16.25
N GLN A 140 6.80 8.56 -17.35
CA GLN A 140 7.80 7.48 -17.36
C GLN A 140 8.89 7.75 -16.33
N ASN A 141 9.36 9.00 -16.20
CA ASN A 141 10.38 9.38 -15.23
C ASN A 141 9.87 9.21 -13.79
N CYS A 142 8.64 9.64 -13.49
CA CYS A 142 8.01 9.39 -12.19
C CYS A 142 7.91 7.90 -11.85
N LEU A 143 7.49 7.08 -12.81
CA LEU A 143 7.37 5.62 -12.61
C LEU A 143 8.74 4.96 -12.40
N ARG A 144 9.76 5.32 -13.21
CA ARG A 144 11.13 4.82 -13.04
C ARG A 144 11.71 5.23 -11.68
N ALA A 145 11.45 6.46 -11.23
CA ALA A 145 11.87 6.93 -9.90
C ALA A 145 11.21 6.11 -8.77
N ALA A 146 9.96 5.66 -8.97
CA ALA A 146 9.25 4.76 -8.07
C ALA A 146 9.66 3.27 -8.21
N GLY A 147 10.59 2.94 -9.13
CA GLY A 147 11.04 1.58 -9.37
C GLY A 147 10.16 0.76 -10.32
N ILE A 148 9.23 1.41 -11.03
CA ILE A 148 8.31 0.77 -11.99
C ILE A 148 8.85 0.94 -13.42
N THR A 149 8.86 -0.17 -14.17
CA THR A 149 9.18 -0.14 -15.60
C THR A 149 7.94 0.28 -16.40
N PRO A 150 7.99 1.42 -17.12
CA PRO A 150 6.89 1.84 -17.99
C PRO A 150 6.58 0.81 -19.06
N LYS A 151 5.29 0.66 -19.42
CA LYS A 151 4.81 -0.29 -20.43
C LYS A 151 4.09 0.42 -21.58
N ASN A 152 2.90 0.91 -21.32
CA ASN A 152 2.10 1.71 -22.22
C ASN A 152 1.27 2.70 -21.41
N ASN A 153 0.75 3.73 -22.09
CA ASN A 153 0.04 4.83 -21.44
C ASN A 153 -1.11 4.38 -20.53
N LEU A 154 -1.90 3.36 -20.88
CA LEU A 154 -3.04 2.95 -20.04
C LEU A 154 -2.58 2.23 -18.76
N VAL A 155 -1.63 1.31 -18.87
CA VAL A 155 -1.06 0.61 -17.71
C VAL A 155 -0.26 1.57 -16.83
N ASP A 156 0.48 2.47 -17.45
CA ASP A 156 1.30 3.46 -16.74
C ASP A 156 0.42 4.45 -15.98
N ILE A 157 -0.73 4.85 -16.52
CA ILE A 157 -1.71 5.69 -15.80
C ILE A 157 -2.23 4.96 -14.55
N THR A 158 -2.57 3.68 -14.64
CA THR A 158 -3.05 2.94 -13.46
C THR A 158 -1.96 2.84 -12.38
N ASN A 159 -0.72 2.59 -12.77
CA ASN A 159 0.43 2.58 -11.88
C ASN A 159 0.73 3.99 -11.31
N PHE A 160 0.65 5.02 -12.13
CA PHE A 160 0.86 6.39 -11.68
C PHE A 160 -0.14 6.79 -10.61
N VAL A 161 -1.44 6.54 -10.82
CA VAL A 161 -2.49 6.82 -9.83
C VAL A 161 -2.31 5.98 -8.56
N LEU A 162 -1.86 4.73 -8.68
CA LEU A 162 -1.51 3.90 -7.54
C LEU A 162 -0.46 4.58 -6.64
N PHE A 163 0.63 5.10 -7.22
CA PHE A 163 1.68 5.76 -6.45
C PHE A 163 1.31 7.20 -6.05
N GLU A 164 0.50 7.88 -6.84
CA GLU A 164 0.00 9.22 -6.52
C GLU A 164 -0.95 9.19 -5.31
N LEU A 165 -1.95 8.28 -5.33
CA LEU A 165 -3.08 8.29 -4.40
C LEU A 165 -3.13 7.10 -3.43
N GLY A 166 -2.35 6.05 -3.67
CA GLY A 166 -2.39 4.84 -2.85
C GLY A 166 -3.52 3.86 -3.20
N GLN A 167 -4.30 4.14 -4.26
CA GLN A 167 -5.41 3.30 -4.71
C GLN A 167 -4.98 2.44 -5.89
N PRO A 168 -4.91 1.11 -5.74
CA PRO A 168 -4.68 0.23 -6.89
C PRO A 168 -5.86 0.27 -7.85
N LEU A 169 -5.55 0.41 -9.13
CA LEU A 169 -6.50 0.38 -10.22
C LEU A 169 -6.18 -0.78 -11.16
N HIS A 170 -7.20 -1.32 -11.82
CA HIS A 170 -7.00 -2.26 -12.91
C HIS A 170 -7.76 -1.81 -14.15
N ALA A 171 -7.13 -1.98 -15.32
CA ALA A 171 -7.74 -1.69 -16.61
C ALA A 171 -7.99 -3.01 -17.36
N PHE A 172 -9.24 -3.32 -17.61
CA PHE A 172 -9.66 -4.46 -18.42
C PHE A 172 -9.90 -4.00 -19.86
N ASP A 173 -9.50 -4.81 -20.82
CA ASP A 173 -9.92 -4.65 -22.20
C ASP A 173 -11.44 -4.92 -22.27
N ALA A 174 -12.22 -3.90 -22.63
CA ALA A 174 -13.68 -4.01 -22.63
C ALA A 174 -14.20 -5.05 -23.63
N ALA A 175 -13.47 -5.30 -24.72
CA ALA A 175 -13.81 -6.34 -25.69
C ALA A 175 -13.67 -7.77 -25.14
N LYS A 176 -12.90 -7.94 -24.04
CA LYS A 176 -12.68 -9.24 -23.38
C LYS A 176 -13.64 -9.48 -22.20
N ILE A 177 -14.54 -8.52 -21.92
CA ILE A 177 -15.56 -8.64 -20.88
C ILE A 177 -16.80 -9.31 -21.49
N ASP A 178 -16.84 -10.63 -21.45
CA ASP A 178 -17.94 -11.41 -22.00
C ASP A 178 -19.28 -10.96 -21.42
N GLY A 179 -20.27 -10.74 -22.31
CA GLY A 179 -21.62 -10.32 -21.94
C GLY A 179 -21.74 -8.88 -21.42
N GLY A 180 -20.67 -8.05 -21.54
CA GLY A 180 -20.68 -6.67 -21.07
C GLY A 180 -20.95 -6.54 -19.56
N ARG A 181 -20.52 -7.52 -18.78
CA ARG A 181 -20.79 -7.59 -17.34
C ARG A 181 -19.57 -8.02 -16.53
N ILE A 182 -19.33 -7.32 -15.45
CA ILE A 182 -18.41 -7.71 -14.38
C ILE A 182 -19.18 -8.32 -13.22
N VAL A 183 -18.72 -9.49 -12.75
CA VAL A 183 -19.27 -10.18 -11.56
C VAL A 183 -18.14 -10.42 -10.57
N VAL A 184 -18.23 -9.80 -9.39
CA VAL A 184 -17.26 -9.96 -8.31
C VAL A 184 -17.74 -11.07 -7.39
N ARG A 185 -17.11 -12.25 -7.47
CA ARG A 185 -17.54 -13.47 -6.78
C ARG A 185 -16.38 -14.43 -6.53
N THR A 186 -16.62 -15.47 -5.76
CA THR A 186 -15.72 -16.63 -5.68
C THR A 186 -16.06 -17.64 -6.79
N CYS A 187 -15.11 -18.52 -7.09
CA CYS A 187 -15.28 -19.61 -8.05
C CYS A 187 -15.34 -20.97 -7.33
N GLU A 188 -15.71 -22.00 -8.06
CA GLU A 188 -15.68 -23.37 -7.55
C GLU A 188 -14.26 -23.83 -7.22
N GLU A 189 -14.14 -24.71 -6.21
CA GLU A 189 -12.86 -25.28 -5.81
C GLU A 189 -12.18 -26.02 -6.97
N GLY A 190 -10.89 -25.72 -7.18
CA GLY A 190 -10.10 -26.32 -8.24
C GLY A 190 -10.26 -25.69 -9.62
N THR A 191 -11.05 -24.62 -9.80
CA THR A 191 -11.18 -23.90 -11.07
C THR A 191 -9.78 -23.46 -11.55
N PRO A 192 -9.35 -23.82 -12.78
CA PRO A 192 -8.07 -23.41 -13.33
C PRO A 192 -8.11 -21.94 -13.73
N PHE A 193 -7.04 -21.21 -13.45
CA PHE A 193 -6.89 -19.81 -13.81
C PHE A 193 -5.43 -19.49 -14.18
N VAL A 194 -5.20 -18.92 -15.34
CA VAL A 194 -3.86 -18.52 -15.80
C VAL A 194 -3.64 -17.03 -15.51
N THR A 195 -2.61 -16.75 -14.73
CA THR A 195 -2.23 -15.39 -14.34
C THR A 195 -1.30 -14.73 -15.37
N LEU A 196 -1.09 -13.40 -15.26
CA LEU A 196 -0.25 -12.61 -16.20
C LEU A 196 1.19 -13.13 -16.36
N ASP A 197 1.71 -13.87 -15.39
CA ASP A 197 3.02 -14.53 -15.44
C ASP A 197 2.99 -15.86 -16.23
N GLY A 198 1.85 -16.22 -16.82
CA GLY A 198 1.66 -17.46 -17.57
C GLY A 198 1.53 -18.72 -16.71
N VAL A 199 1.45 -18.59 -15.39
CA VAL A 199 1.33 -19.71 -14.47
C VAL A 199 -0.13 -20.09 -14.27
N GLU A 200 -0.46 -21.38 -14.46
CA GLU A 200 -1.77 -21.91 -14.13
C GLU A 200 -1.88 -22.13 -12.61
N ARG A 201 -2.94 -21.59 -12.04
CA ARG A 201 -3.25 -21.67 -10.62
C ARG A 201 -4.61 -22.31 -10.42
N LYS A 202 -4.77 -23.09 -9.35
CA LYS A 202 -6.07 -23.66 -8.97
C LYS A 202 -6.70 -22.76 -7.92
N LEU A 203 -7.88 -22.23 -8.23
CA LEU A 203 -8.66 -21.39 -7.35
C LEU A 203 -9.30 -22.21 -6.25
N THR A 204 -9.62 -21.56 -5.13
CA THR A 204 -10.41 -22.11 -4.04
C THR A 204 -11.68 -21.28 -3.86
N ALA A 205 -12.65 -21.82 -3.14
CA ALA A 205 -13.89 -21.11 -2.80
C ALA A 205 -13.64 -19.83 -1.95
N ASN A 206 -12.44 -19.63 -1.43
CA ASN A 206 -12.04 -18.45 -0.66
C ASN A 206 -11.28 -17.41 -1.48
N ASP A 207 -11.06 -17.62 -2.78
CA ASP A 207 -10.42 -16.65 -3.63
C ASP A 207 -11.47 -15.76 -4.29
N LEU A 208 -11.39 -14.47 -3.97
CA LEU A 208 -12.24 -13.49 -4.62
C LEU A 208 -11.75 -13.25 -6.04
N MET A 209 -12.65 -13.34 -7.00
CA MET A 209 -12.37 -13.17 -8.40
C MET A 209 -13.21 -12.05 -9.00
N ILE A 210 -12.63 -11.35 -9.95
CA ILE A 210 -13.35 -10.49 -10.86
C ILE A 210 -13.59 -11.31 -12.11
N CYS A 211 -14.86 -11.55 -12.43
CA CYS A 211 -15.29 -12.41 -13.55
C CYS A 211 -16.01 -11.57 -14.60
N SER A 212 -15.96 -12.02 -15.85
CA SER A 212 -16.98 -11.69 -16.85
C SER A 212 -18.26 -12.52 -16.59
N ALA A 213 -19.27 -12.39 -17.46
CA ALA A 213 -20.43 -13.28 -17.38
C ALA A 213 -20.04 -14.77 -17.56
N ALA A 214 -18.93 -15.06 -18.23
CA ALA A 214 -18.54 -16.43 -18.61
C ALA A 214 -17.38 -16.99 -17.78
N LYS A 215 -16.35 -16.20 -17.44
CA LYS A 215 -15.09 -16.71 -16.89
C LYS A 215 -14.43 -15.76 -15.89
N PRO A 216 -13.56 -16.27 -15.00
CA PRO A 216 -12.71 -15.43 -14.16
C PRO A 216 -11.68 -14.66 -15.01
N MET A 217 -11.44 -13.41 -14.64
CA MET A 217 -10.54 -12.50 -15.37
C MET A 217 -9.38 -11.98 -14.51
N CYS A 218 -9.58 -11.85 -13.19
CA CYS A 218 -8.57 -11.31 -12.29
C CYS A 218 -8.75 -11.87 -10.88
N ILE A 219 -7.66 -12.17 -10.19
CA ILE A 219 -7.67 -12.42 -8.74
C ILE A 219 -7.78 -11.05 -8.05
N ALA A 220 -8.94 -10.77 -7.46
CA ALA A 220 -9.28 -9.47 -6.93
C ALA A 220 -8.21 -8.92 -5.96
N GLY A 221 -7.67 -7.76 -6.27
CA GLY A 221 -6.65 -7.09 -5.47
C GLY A 221 -5.28 -7.77 -5.42
N VAL A 222 -5.06 -8.86 -6.15
CA VAL A 222 -3.81 -9.62 -6.13
C VAL A 222 -3.12 -9.61 -7.48
N TYR A 223 -3.74 -10.22 -8.53
CA TYR A 223 -3.04 -10.35 -9.81
C TYR A 223 -4.00 -10.57 -10.99
N GLY A 224 -3.72 -9.91 -12.10
CA GLY A 224 -4.52 -10.02 -13.31
C GLY A 224 -4.40 -11.37 -14.01
N GLY A 225 -5.41 -11.70 -14.81
CA GLY A 225 -5.38 -12.85 -15.71
C GLY A 225 -4.71 -12.54 -17.03
N LEU A 226 -4.13 -13.55 -17.67
CA LEU A 226 -3.37 -13.43 -18.92
C LEU A 226 -4.23 -12.84 -20.06
N ASP A 227 -5.49 -13.24 -20.14
CA ASP A 227 -6.34 -12.93 -21.30
C ASP A 227 -7.18 -11.66 -21.16
N SER A 228 -7.27 -11.06 -19.97
CA SER A 228 -8.22 -9.97 -19.68
C SER A 228 -7.61 -8.58 -19.71
N GLY A 229 -6.29 -8.50 -19.67
CA GLY A 229 -5.56 -7.22 -19.62
C GLY A 229 -5.54 -6.47 -20.94
N VAL A 230 -5.09 -5.22 -20.84
CA VAL A 230 -4.84 -4.33 -21.98
C VAL A 230 -3.71 -4.88 -22.86
N SER A 231 -3.88 -4.78 -24.18
CA SER A 231 -2.93 -5.16 -25.21
C SER A 231 -2.74 -4.01 -26.20
N ASP A 232 -1.79 -4.13 -27.12
CA ASP A 232 -1.50 -3.09 -28.12
C ASP A 232 -2.69 -2.80 -29.06
N THR A 233 -3.67 -3.70 -29.12
CA THR A 233 -4.88 -3.57 -29.94
C THR A 233 -6.10 -3.08 -29.18
N THR A 234 -5.98 -2.86 -27.89
CA THR A 234 -7.09 -2.39 -27.03
C THR A 234 -7.44 -0.94 -27.37
N THR A 235 -8.72 -0.67 -27.58
CA THR A 235 -9.24 0.68 -27.81
C THR A 235 -10.19 1.14 -26.71
N ASP A 236 -10.87 0.21 -26.09
CA ASP A 236 -11.89 0.49 -25.10
C ASP A 236 -11.55 -0.24 -23.79
N VAL A 237 -11.64 0.44 -22.67
CA VAL A 237 -11.26 -0.09 -21.38
C VAL A 237 -12.34 0.11 -20.32
N PHE A 238 -12.42 -0.84 -19.42
CA PHE A 238 -13.13 -0.68 -18.15
C PHE A 238 -12.09 -0.51 -17.04
N ILE A 239 -12.13 0.61 -16.34
CA ILE A 239 -11.24 0.91 -15.22
C ILE A 239 -11.96 0.50 -13.95
N GLU A 240 -11.30 -0.32 -13.15
CA GLU A 240 -11.72 -0.74 -11.82
C GLU A 240 -11.03 0.07 -10.74
N SER A 241 -11.78 0.43 -9.71
CA SER A 241 -11.28 0.92 -8.44
C SER A 241 -12.13 0.34 -7.31
N ALA A 242 -11.53 -0.45 -6.44
CA ALA A 242 -12.26 -1.19 -5.44
C ALA A 242 -11.67 -1.04 -4.03
N TYR A 243 -12.47 -1.38 -3.03
CA TYR A 243 -12.02 -1.68 -1.69
C TYR A 243 -12.31 -3.15 -1.41
N PHE A 244 -11.26 -3.95 -1.34
CA PHE A 244 -11.35 -5.37 -0.99
C PHE A 244 -11.00 -5.58 0.48
N ASN A 245 -11.64 -6.57 1.09
CA ASN A 245 -11.35 -6.94 2.47
C ASN A 245 -9.89 -7.42 2.60
N PRO A 246 -9.09 -6.76 3.46
CA PRO A 246 -7.67 -7.05 3.60
C PRO A 246 -7.35 -8.51 3.93
N VAL A 247 -8.20 -9.16 4.72
CA VAL A 247 -8.01 -10.57 5.13
C VAL A 247 -8.15 -11.52 3.95
N TRP A 248 -9.13 -11.28 3.07
CA TRP A 248 -9.33 -12.07 1.86
C TRP A 248 -8.15 -11.95 0.91
N VAL A 249 -7.73 -10.72 0.61
CA VAL A 249 -6.58 -10.47 -0.27
C VAL A 249 -5.31 -11.11 0.29
N ARG A 250 -5.05 -10.91 1.60
CA ARG A 250 -3.86 -11.47 2.26
C ARG A 250 -3.80 -12.99 2.21
N LYS A 251 -4.93 -13.68 2.47
CA LYS A 251 -4.99 -15.15 2.43
C LYS A 251 -4.66 -15.67 1.03
N THR A 252 -5.28 -15.09 0.00
CA THR A 252 -5.07 -15.48 -1.39
C THR A 252 -3.66 -15.17 -1.88
N ALA A 253 -3.16 -13.94 -1.65
CA ALA A 253 -1.81 -13.53 -2.02
C ALA A 253 -0.74 -14.43 -1.39
N LYS A 254 -0.87 -14.71 -0.07
CA LYS A 254 0.05 -15.58 0.66
C LYS A 254 0.01 -17.02 0.18
N ARG A 255 -1.17 -17.56 -0.11
CA ARG A 255 -1.35 -18.94 -0.61
C ARG A 255 -0.68 -19.14 -1.97
N PHE A 256 -0.78 -18.16 -2.86
CA PHE A 256 -0.13 -18.22 -4.17
C PHE A 256 1.31 -17.72 -4.19
N GLY A 257 1.82 -17.14 -3.09
CA GLY A 257 3.15 -16.53 -3.03
C GLY A 257 3.27 -15.27 -3.91
N LEU A 258 2.16 -14.56 -4.13
CA LEU A 258 2.11 -13.37 -4.98
C LEU A 258 2.23 -12.10 -4.13
N ASN A 259 3.35 -11.39 -4.32
CA ASN A 259 3.57 -10.07 -3.74
C ASN A 259 3.57 -9.03 -4.85
N THR A 260 2.50 -8.27 -4.97
CA THR A 260 2.35 -7.19 -5.94
C THR A 260 2.14 -5.86 -5.20
N ASP A 261 2.36 -4.73 -5.89
CA ASP A 261 2.06 -3.41 -5.34
C ASP A 261 0.58 -3.25 -4.96
N SER A 262 -0.31 -3.93 -5.68
CA SER A 262 -1.74 -4.03 -5.35
C SER A 262 -1.98 -4.83 -4.07
N SER A 263 -1.50 -6.08 -4.01
CA SER A 263 -1.72 -6.93 -2.84
C SER A 263 -1.09 -6.35 -1.58
N PHE A 264 0.09 -5.73 -1.70
CA PHE A 264 0.76 -5.03 -0.61
C PHE A 264 -0.14 -3.96 0.03
N ARG A 265 -0.90 -3.21 -0.80
CA ARG A 265 -1.79 -2.16 -0.31
C ARG A 265 -3.11 -2.73 0.20
N PHE A 266 -3.76 -3.57 -0.58
CA PHE A 266 -5.06 -4.14 -0.19
C PHE A 266 -4.99 -5.00 1.07
N GLU A 267 -3.95 -5.83 1.24
CA GLU A 267 -3.82 -6.68 2.42
C GLU A 267 -3.57 -5.92 3.73
N ARG A 268 -3.19 -4.64 3.64
CA ARG A 268 -3.00 -3.74 4.79
C ARG A 268 -4.14 -2.76 4.97
N GLY A 269 -5.00 -2.62 3.98
CA GLY A 269 -6.15 -1.71 3.96
C GLY A 269 -5.86 -0.41 3.21
N VAL A 270 -6.53 -0.23 2.07
CA VAL A 270 -6.52 1.02 1.32
C VAL A 270 -7.58 1.98 1.89
N ASP A 271 -7.54 3.25 1.47
CA ASP A 271 -8.59 4.22 1.78
C ASP A 271 -9.91 3.78 1.14
N PRO A 272 -10.95 3.45 1.93
CA PRO A 272 -12.22 2.96 1.38
C PRO A 272 -13.10 4.07 0.77
N ASP A 273 -12.70 5.33 0.86
CA ASP A 273 -13.46 6.48 0.34
C ASP A 273 -12.88 7.05 -0.97
N ILE A 274 -11.67 6.63 -1.38
CA ILE A 274 -10.95 7.23 -2.49
C ILE A 274 -11.34 6.69 -3.88
N GLN A 275 -12.10 5.60 -3.99
CA GLN A 275 -12.31 4.84 -5.22
C GLN A 275 -12.81 5.70 -6.38
N VAL A 276 -13.86 6.48 -6.13
CA VAL A 276 -14.45 7.36 -7.17
C VAL A 276 -13.50 8.47 -7.57
N TYR A 277 -12.75 9.02 -6.62
CA TYR A 277 -11.75 10.04 -6.89
C TYR A 277 -10.61 9.51 -7.77
N ALA A 278 -10.11 8.34 -7.45
CA ALA A 278 -9.05 7.67 -8.21
C ALA A 278 -9.52 7.30 -9.65
N LEU A 279 -10.77 6.84 -9.80
CA LEU A 279 -11.37 6.61 -11.13
C LEU A 279 -11.43 7.89 -11.96
N LYS A 280 -11.91 8.99 -11.39
CA LYS A 280 -11.96 10.27 -12.08
C LYS A 280 -10.58 10.72 -12.52
N ARG A 281 -9.58 10.58 -11.64
CA ARG A 281 -8.18 10.92 -11.94
C ARG A 281 -7.63 10.08 -13.10
N ALA A 282 -7.82 8.78 -13.07
CA ALA A 282 -7.36 7.87 -14.12
C ALA A 282 -8.08 8.12 -15.46
N ALA A 283 -9.41 8.31 -15.44
CA ALA A 283 -10.19 8.58 -16.64
C ALA A 283 -9.79 9.89 -17.32
N LEU A 284 -9.54 10.94 -16.53
CA LEU A 284 -9.04 12.22 -17.06
C LEU A 284 -7.64 12.08 -17.67
N LEU A 285 -6.74 11.34 -17.03
CA LEU A 285 -5.43 11.06 -17.60
C LEU A 285 -5.52 10.21 -18.88
N MET A 286 -6.43 9.25 -18.96
CA MET A 286 -6.65 8.47 -20.20
C MET A 286 -7.24 9.35 -21.32
N LYS A 287 -8.13 10.26 -20.98
CA LYS A 287 -8.65 11.26 -21.92
C LYS A 287 -7.53 12.17 -22.46
N GLU A 288 -6.69 12.68 -21.59
CA GLU A 288 -5.58 13.58 -21.92
C GLU A 288 -4.46 12.87 -22.71
N LEU A 289 -4.01 11.70 -22.25
CA LEU A 289 -2.79 11.06 -22.74
C LEU A 289 -3.02 9.96 -23.76
N ALA A 290 -4.22 9.39 -23.80
CA ALA A 290 -4.59 8.37 -24.79
C ALA A 290 -5.68 8.83 -25.76
N GLY A 291 -6.19 10.05 -25.64
CA GLY A 291 -7.27 10.60 -26.48
C GLY A 291 -8.61 9.90 -26.24
N GLY A 292 -8.78 9.23 -25.11
CA GLY A 292 -9.99 8.49 -24.78
C GLY A 292 -11.22 9.39 -24.52
N GLU A 293 -12.40 8.80 -24.61
CA GLU A 293 -13.69 9.40 -24.29
C GLU A 293 -14.33 8.66 -23.12
N ILE A 294 -14.80 9.37 -22.10
CA ILE A 294 -15.49 8.76 -20.95
C ILE A 294 -16.88 8.31 -21.42
N ALA A 295 -17.11 7.00 -21.45
CA ALA A 295 -18.22 6.37 -22.15
C ALA A 295 -19.29 5.75 -21.25
N SER A 296 -19.24 6.01 -19.95
CA SER A 296 -20.28 5.64 -18.98
C SER A 296 -20.30 6.58 -17.78
N GLU A 297 -21.41 6.58 -17.06
CA GLU A 297 -21.41 7.05 -15.67
C GLU A 297 -20.49 6.15 -14.82
N ILE A 298 -19.99 6.68 -13.70
CA ILE A 298 -19.29 5.83 -12.71
C ILE A 298 -20.33 4.95 -12.03
N THR A 299 -20.13 3.64 -12.13
CA THR A 299 -20.82 2.69 -11.27
C THR A 299 -20.07 2.61 -9.95
N ASP A 300 -20.73 2.84 -8.82
CA ASP A 300 -20.17 2.74 -7.47
C ASP A 300 -21.12 1.92 -6.60
N ILE A 301 -20.73 0.68 -6.30
CA ILE A 301 -21.48 -0.25 -5.47
C ILE A 301 -20.79 -0.30 -4.11
N CYS A 302 -21.45 0.25 -3.10
CA CYS A 302 -21.01 0.22 -1.72
C CYS A 302 -22.04 -0.55 -0.89
N SER A 303 -21.64 -1.67 -0.30
CA SER A 303 -22.56 -2.56 0.43
C SER A 303 -23.06 -1.97 1.74
N ALA A 304 -22.25 -1.14 2.38
CA ALA A 304 -22.57 -0.41 3.59
C ALA A 304 -21.72 0.86 3.70
N PRO A 305 -22.25 1.94 4.29
CA PRO A 305 -21.44 3.12 4.60
C PRO A 305 -20.23 2.75 5.45
N ILE A 306 -19.07 3.26 5.08
CA ILE A 306 -17.84 3.04 5.84
C ILE A 306 -17.77 4.11 6.92
N GLU A 307 -17.88 3.66 8.17
CA GLU A 307 -17.89 4.57 9.30
C GLU A 307 -16.46 4.95 9.72
N LYS A 308 -16.32 6.20 10.18
CA LYS A 308 -15.10 6.67 10.82
C LYS A 308 -14.95 6.03 12.19
N PHE A 309 -13.71 5.76 12.59
CA PHE A 309 -13.45 5.27 13.94
C PHE A 309 -13.70 6.38 14.95
N LYS A 310 -14.64 6.15 15.88
CA LYS A 310 -14.95 7.10 16.95
C LYS A 310 -14.16 6.73 18.20
N VAL A 311 -13.35 7.67 18.69
CA VAL A 311 -12.47 7.46 19.83
C VAL A 311 -12.70 8.57 20.84
N GLU A 312 -12.76 8.22 22.12
CA GLU A 312 -12.72 9.17 23.24
C GLU A 312 -11.26 9.45 23.60
N LEU A 313 -10.93 10.73 23.77
CA LEU A 313 -9.60 11.22 24.08
C LEU A 313 -9.66 12.08 25.34
N ASP A 314 -9.09 11.60 26.45
CA ASP A 314 -8.96 12.36 27.68
C ASP A 314 -7.63 13.11 27.70
N ILE A 315 -7.67 14.43 27.57
CA ILE A 315 -6.48 15.30 27.46
C ILE A 315 -5.58 15.21 28.69
N LYS A 316 -6.16 15.04 29.89
CA LYS A 316 -5.35 14.84 31.11
C LYS A 316 -4.58 13.52 31.05
N ARG A 317 -5.26 12.48 30.60
CA ARG A 317 -4.66 11.16 30.47
C ARG A 317 -3.60 11.14 29.37
N VAL A 318 -3.84 11.82 28.23
CA VAL A 318 -2.86 12.04 27.16
C VAL A 318 -1.60 12.67 27.75
N ASN A 319 -1.72 13.79 28.44
CA ASN A 319 -0.57 14.50 29.03
C ASN A 319 0.14 13.68 30.12
N SER A 320 -0.62 12.93 30.90
CA SER A 320 -0.05 12.02 31.92
C SER A 320 0.75 10.89 31.29
N LEU A 321 0.26 10.30 30.19
CA LEU A 321 0.94 9.23 29.47
C LEU A 321 2.20 9.73 28.75
N ILE A 322 2.12 10.93 28.18
CA ILE A 322 3.26 11.58 27.49
C ILE A 322 4.34 12.00 28.52
N GLY A 323 3.94 12.35 29.75
CA GLY A 323 4.85 12.87 30.77
C GLY A 323 5.19 14.36 30.57
N LYS A 324 4.47 15.05 29.71
CA LYS A 324 4.60 16.50 29.44
C LYS A 324 3.22 17.06 29.09
N GLU A 325 2.91 18.22 29.61
CA GLU A 325 1.71 18.95 29.22
C GLU A 325 1.90 19.55 27.82
N ILE A 326 1.04 19.14 26.88
CA ILE A 326 0.93 19.72 25.54
C ILE A 326 -0.35 20.57 25.54
N PRO A 327 -0.24 21.86 25.14
CA PRO A 327 -1.42 22.74 25.10
C PRO A 327 -2.54 22.17 24.22
N ALA A 328 -3.77 22.29 24.65
CA ALA A 328 -4.95 21.77 23.94
C ALA A 328 -5.02 22.30 22.48
N ASP A 329 -4.68 23.57 22.26
CA ASP A 329 -4.65 24.16 20.92
C ASP A 329 -3.60 23.51 20.00
N THR A 330 -2.49 23.09 20.56
CA THR A 330 -1.46 22.33 19.80
C THR A 330 -2.02 20.94 19.42
N ILE A 331 -2.69 20.26 20.34
CA ILE A 331 -3.34 18.97 20.08
C ILE A 331 -4.41 19.14 19.00
N ARG A 332 -5.27 20.17 19.08
CA ARG A 332 -6.29 20.47 18.04
C ARG A 332 -5.64 20.69 16.68
N THR A 333 -4.56 21.46 16.62
CA THR A 333 -3.83 21.73 15.39
C THR A 333 -3.28 20.44 14.77
N ILE A 334 -2.69 19.58 15.59
CA ILE A 334 -2.12 18.30 15.13
C ILE A 334 -3.23 17.38 14.63
N LEU A 335 -4.29 17.16 15.41
CA LEU A 335 -5.40 16.29 15.03
C LEU A 335 -6.08 16.78 13.74
N GLY A 336 -6.37 18.08 13.65
CA GLY A 336 -6.96 18.67 12.46
C GLY A 336 -6.05 18.58 11.22
N ALA A 337 -4.73 18.68 11.40
CA ALA A 337 -3.76 18.52 10.31
C ALA A 337 -3.64 17.07 9.82
N LEU A 338 -4.03 16.09 10.65
CA LEU A 338 -4.10 14.66 10.33
C LEU A 338 -5.51 14.22 9.88
N ASP A 339 -6.39 15.16 9.54
CA ASP A 339 -7.79 14.90 9.16
C ASP A 339 -8.64 14.21 10.25
N ILE A 340 -8.15 14.21 11.50
CA ILE A 340 -8.89 13.68 12.65
C ILE A 340 -9.83 14.79 13.15
N LYS A 341 -11.13 14.56 12.97
CA LYS A 341 -12.15 15.57 13.31
C LYS A 341 -12.55 15.48 14.78
N ILE A 342 -12.48 16.59 15.48
CA ILE A 342 -13.06 16.70 16.82
C ILE A 342 -14.57 16.96 16.65
N GLU A 343 -15.40 16.01 17.08
CA GLU A 343 -16.86 16.07 16.99
C GLU A 343 -17.48 16.77 18.19
N ALA A 344 -16.90 16.58 19.38
CA ALA A 344 -17.35 17.21 20.62
C ALA A 344 -16.21 17.37 21.62
N GLU A 345 -16.28 18.43 22.43
CA GLU A 345 -15.36 18.71 23.53
C GLU A 345 -16.20 18.92 24.80
N GLU A 346 -16.04 18.04 25.80
CA GLU A 346 -16.70 18.10 27.09
C GLU A 346 -15.63 18.27 28.20
N GLY A 347 -15.12 19.50 28.34
CA GLY A 347 -13.97 19.76 29.19
C GLY A 347 -12.71 19.10 28.70
N ASP A 348 -12.11 18.21 29.48
CA ASP A 348 -10.89 17.46 29.07
C ASP A 348 -11.21 16.23 28.24
N LEU A 349 -12.47 15.80 28.14
CA LEU A 349 -12.89 14.66 27.34
C LEU A 349 -13.34 15.09 25.94
N TRP A 350 -12.64 14.64 24.91
CA TRP A 350 -12.95 14.92 23.52
C TRP A 350 -13.44 13.66 22.81
N ARG A 351 -14.42 13.82 21.94
CA ARG A 351 -14.84 12.77 21.01
C ARG A 351 -14.29 13.10 19.62
N VAL A 352 -13.50 12.20 19.07
CA VAL A 352 -12.87 12.39 17.78
C VAL A 352 -13.28 11.33 16.79
N ALA A 353 -13.35 11.69 15.52
CA ALA A 353 -13.62 10.81 14.39
C ALA A 353 -12.37 10.71 13.52
N VAL A 354 -11.79 9.53 13.48
CA VAL A 354 -10.59 9.21 12.72
C VAL A 354 -11.00 8.75 11.33
N PRO A 355 -10.36 9.25 10.26
CA PRO A 355 -10.68 8.83 8.89
C PRO A 355 -10.36 7.34 8.67
N PRO A 356 -11.14 6.62 7.86
CA PRO A 356 -11.03 5.17 7.72
C PRO A 356 -9.75 4.70 7.01
N TYR A 357 -9.04 5.58 6.31
CA TYR A 357 -7.72 5.25 5.76
C TYR A 357 -6.62 5.08 6.83
N ARG A 358 -6.86 5.55 8.06
CA ARG A 358 -6.00 5.30 9.23
C ARG A 358 -6.47 4.02 9.92
N VAL A 359 -6.16 2.90 9.29
CA VAL A 359 -6.58 1.56 9.74
C VAL A 359 -6.05 1.14 11.11
N ASP A 360 -5.02 1.83 11.58
CA ASP A 360 -4.27 1.57 12.80
C ASP A 360 -4.71 2.43 13.99
N VAL A 361 -5.41 3.56 13.75
CA VAL A 361 -5.77 4.53 14.80
C VAL A 361 -7.20 4.29 15.26
N THR A 362 -7.36 3.36 16.20
CA THR A 362 -8.68 2.92 16.67
C THR A 362 -8.90 3.12 18.17
N ARG A 363 -7.86 3.49 18.91
CA ARG A 363 -7.87 3.64 20.38
C ARG A 363 -7.21 4.95 20.80
N GLU A 364 -7.45 5.35 22.05
CA GLU A 364 -6.82 6.53 22.64
C GLU A 364 -5.29 6.50 22.57
N ALA A 365 -4.68 5.35 22.85
CA ALA A 365 -3.23 5.20 22.80
C ALA A 365 -2.65 5.46 21.39
N ASP A 366 -3.39 5.08 20.36
CA ASP A 366 -2.99 5.30 18.97
C ASP A 366 -3.04 6.80 18.62
N LEU A 367 -4.03 7.53 19.17
CA LEU A 367 -4.10 8.99 19.05
C LEU A 367 -2.95 9.69 19.77
N VAL A 368 -2.55 9.18 20.94
CA VAL A 368 -1.39 9.68 21.67
C VAL A 368 -0.11 9.53 20.82
N GLU A 369 0.05 8.40 20.16
CA GLU A 369 1.17 8.16 19.23
C GLU A 369 1.16 9.18 18.09
N GLU A 370 0.00 9.43 17.48
CA GLU A 370 -0.13 10.40 16.39
C GLU A 370 0.20 11.84 16.85
N ILE A 371 -0.25 12.22 18.01
CA ILE A 371 0.10 13.52 18.61
C ILE A 371 1.60 13.61 18.82
N LEU A 372 2.23 12.59 19.41
CA LEU A 372 3.66 12.56 19.66
C LEU A 372 4.50 12.53 18.40
N ARG A 373 4.07 11.79 17.39
CA ARG A 373 4.77 11.68 16.11
C ARG A 373 4.90 13.04 15.41
N ILE A 374 3.84 13.83 15.43
CA ILE A 374 3.83 15.18 14.85
C ILE A 374 4.48 16.21 15.77
N TYR A 375 4.21 16.13 17.08
CA TYR A 375 4.82 17.01 18.07
C TYR A 375 6.34 16.83 18.13
N GLY A 376 6.80 15.59 17.93
CA GLY A 376 8.21 15.17 17.97
C GLY A 376 8.59 14.58 19.34
N TYR A 377 8.94 13.30 19.36
CA TYR A 377 9.40 12.58 20.55
C TYR A 377 10.60 13.25 21.23
N ASN A 378 11.50 13.84 20.45
CA ASN A 378 12.68 14.54 20.99
C ASN A 378 12.35 15.82 21.76
N ASN A 379 11.10 16.30 21.66
CA ASN A 379 10.63 17.47 22.43
C ASN A 379 10.11 17.09 23.82
N ILE A 380 10.10 15.79 24.16
CA ILE A 380 9.74 15.30 25.48
C ILE A 380 10.99 15.19 26.33
N PRO A 381 11.09 15.94 27.44
CA PRO A 381 12.26 15.89 28.31
C PRO A 381 12.33 14.53 29.03
N VAL A 382 13.50 13.96 29.11
CA VAL A 382 13.76 12.79 29.95
C VAL A 382 13.85 13.27 31.40
N PRO A 383 13.00 12.80 32.32
CA PRO A 383 13.07 13.19 33.72
C PRO A 383 14.39 12.72 34.35
N SER A 384 14.98 13.59 35.18
CA SER A 384 16.21 13.26 35.92
C SER A 384 15.99 12.28 37.07
N HIS A 385 14.73 12.07 37.47
CA HIS A 385 14.36 11.20 38.56
C HIS A 385 13.22 10.27 38.14
N VAL A 386 13.32 9.00 38.54
CA VAL A 386 12.22 8.04 38.43
C VAL A 386 11.41 8.09 39.71
N ASN A 387 10.13 8.45 39.58
CA ASN A 387 9.17 8.41 40.67
C ASN A 387 8.27 7.19 40.51
N SER A 388 8.51 6.18 41.33
CA SER A 388 7.75 4.93 41.27
C SER A 388 7.36 4.49 42.68
N ALA A 389 6.16 3.93 42.80
CA ALA A 389 5.75 3.29 44.02
C ALA A 389 6.55 2.00 44.22
N LEU A 390 7.09 1.79 45.39
CA LEU A 390 7.74 0.51 45.73
C LEU A 390 6.65 -0.54 45.93
N SER A 391 6.65 -1.54 45.09
CA SER A 391 5.86 -2.76 45.26
C SER A 391 6.75 -3.89 45.76
N TYR A 392 6.32 -4.55 46.83
CA TYR A 392 7.01 -5.74 47.31
C TYR A 392 6.45 -6.95 46.53
N ALA A 393 7.36 -7.76 46.01
CA ALA A 393 6.96 -9.03 45.40
C ALA A 393 6.25 -9.92 46.43
N PRO A 394 5.14 -10.57 46.07
CA PRO A 394 4.45 -11.51 46.96
C PRO A 394 5.41 -12.63 47.38
N LYS A 395 5.34 -13.05 48.64
CA LYS A 395 6.07 -14.19 49.19
C LYS A 395 5.24 -15.46 49.03
N PRO A 396 5.82 -16.59 48.64
CA PRO A 396 7.22 -16.81 48.35
C PRO A 396 7.63 -16.19 46.98
N ASP A 397 8.91 -15.77 46.88
CA ASP A 397 9.46 -15.21 45.65
C ASP A 397 9.51 -16.31 44.58
N ARG A 398 8.76 -16.13 43.51
CA ARG A 398 8.65 -17.10 42.42
C ARG A 398 10.00 -17.42 41.77
N ASN A 399 10.86 -16.43 41.57
CA ASN A 399 12.16 -16.63 40.94
C ASN A 399 13.09 -17.45 41.83
N LYS A 400 13.07 -17.21 43.16
CA LYS A 400 13.82 -18.02 44.12
C LYS A 400 13.35 -19.48 44.12
N LEU A 401 12.03 -19.72 44.05
CA LEU A 401 11.48 -21.07 43.96
C LEU A 401 11.88 -21.78 42.65
N MET A 402 11.79 -21.04 41.53
CA MET A 402 12.21 -21.57 40.24
C MET A 402 13.70 -21.95 40.23
N ASN A 403 14.57 -21.06 40.72
CA ASN A 403 16.01 -21.33 40.81
C ASN A 403 16.31 -22.50 41.73
N LEU A 404 15.67 -22.58 42.88
CA LEU A 404 15.81 -23.70 43.80
C LEU A 404 15.45 -25.05 43.15
N ALA A 405 14.36 -25.09 42.40
CA ALA A 405 13.93 -26.28 41.65
C ALA A 405 14.91 -26.61 40.51
N ALA A 406 15.35 -25.58 39.76
CA ALA A 406 16.31 -25.74 38.67
C ALA A 406 17.67 -26.28 39.19
N ASP A 407 18.18 -25.68 40.25
CA ASP A 407 19.45 -26.13 40.89
C ASP A 407 19.35 -27.58 41.38
N PHE A 408 18.24 -27.95 42.03
CA PHE A 408 18.00 -29.32 42.46
C PHE A 408 17.95 -30.30 41.29
N LEU A 409 17.23 -30.00 40.23
CA LEU A 409 17.13 -30.84 39.04
C LEU A 409 18.50 -30.99 38.36
N THR A 410 19.21 -29.89 38.15
CA THR A 410 20.54 -29.87 37.54
C THR A 410 21.55 -30.72 38.36
N ALA A 411 21.53 -30.61 39.68
CA ALA A 411 22.37 -31.42 40.56
C ALA A 411 22.04 -32.92 40.48
N ASN A 412 20.85 -33.28 40.05
CA ASN A 412 20.43 -34.69 39.83
C ASN A 412 20.56 -35.13 38.35
N GLY A 413 21.30 -34.40 37.53
CA GLY A 413 21.65 -34.81 36.18
C GLY A 413 20.65 -34.42 35.10
N PHE A 414 19.67 -33.59 35.39
CA PHE A 414 18.78 -33.01 34.39
C PHE A 414 19.46 -31.81 33.72
N THR A 415 19.16 -31.59 32.43
CA THR A 415 19.64 -30.44 31.68
C THR A 415 18.46 -29.53 31.40
N GLU A 416 18.58 -28.23 31.77
CA GLU A 416 17.60 -27.22 31.40
C GLU A 416 17.67 -26.93 29.90
N ILE A 417 16.53 -26.87 29.24
CA ILE A 417 16.42 -26.54 27.82
C ILE A 417 15.54 -25.33 27.63
N MET A 418 15.88 -24.53 26.66
CA MET A 418 14.98 -23.48 26.13
C MET A 418 14.36 -23.98 24.86
N SER A 419 13.03 -24.01 24.81
CA SER A 419 12.27 -24.35 23.61
C SER A 419 11.47 -23.13 23.13
N ASN A 420 11.03 -23.17 21.87
CA ASN A 420 10.12 -22.16 21.37
C ASN A 420 8.80 -22.18 22.15
N SER A 421 8.28 -20.99 22.46
CA SER A 421 6.98 -20.85 23.11
C SER A 421 5.81 -21.25 22.19
N LEU A 422 6.03 -21.20 20.87
CA LEU A 422 5.07 -21.62 19.85
C LEU A 422 5.46 -22.99 19.31
N SER A 423 4.50 -23.89 19.25
CA SER A 423 4.66 -25.24 18.68
C SER A 423 3.51 -25.53 17.71
N LYS A 424 3.76 -26.41 16.74
CA LYS A 424 2.75 -26.83 15.78
C LYS A 424 1.79 -27.82 16.48
N ALA A 425 0.48 -27.50 16.48
CA ALA A 425 -0.55 -28.33 17.12
C ALA A 425 -0.52 -29.78 16.62
N ALA A 426 -0.25 -29.99 15.33
CA ALA A 426 -0.17 -31.31 14.72
C ALA A 426 0.88 -32.26 15.34
N TYR A 427 1.87 -31.75 16.09
CA TYR A 427 2.83 -32.61 16.78
C TYR A 427 2.22 -33.33 17.98
N TYR A 428 1.06 -32.88 18.46
CA TYR A 428 0.34 -33.41 19.61
C TYR A 428 -0.92 -34.18 19.20
N GLU A 429 -1.27 -34.18 17.91
CA GLU A 429 -2.37 -34.97 17.37
C GLU A 429 -2.01 -36.46 17.45
N GLY A 430 -2.78 -37.23 18.19
CA GLY A 430 -2.54 -38.67 18.40
C GLY A 430 -1.84 -39.06 19.70
N LEU A 431 -1.46 -38.08 20.54
CA LEU A 431 -1.00 -38.40 21.91
C LEU A 431 -2.21 -38.66 22.82
N THR A 432 -2.53 -39.93 23.04
CA THR A 432 -3.75 -40.37 23.76
C THR A 432 -3.65 -40.21 25.30
N SER A 433 -2.56 -39.69 25.85
CA SER A 433 -2.36 -39.63 27.31
C SER A 433 -1.95 -38.26 27.85
N VAL A 434 -2.29 -37.17 27.17
CA VAL A 434 -1.97 -35.83 27.68
C VAL A 434 -3.19 -35.28 28.43
N SER A 435 -3.01 -34.99 29.72
CA SER A 435 -3.99 -34.31 30.52
C SER A 435 -4.23 -32.90 29.95
N TYR A 436 -5.47 -32.58 29.60
CA TYR A 436 -5.88 -31.29 29.03
C TYR A 436 -5.51 -30.04 29.83
N THR A 437 -5.09 -30.21 31.07
CA THR A 437 -4.70 -29.11 31.95
C THR A 437 -3.35 -28.47 31.60
N HIS A 438 -2.59 -29.03 30.66
CA HIS A 438 -1.25 -28.53 30.31
C HIS A 438 -1.12 -28.02 28.87
N LEU A 439 -2.19 -28.03 28.09
CA LEU A 439 -2.22 -27.62 26.68
C LEU A 439 -3.06 -26.36 26.43
N THR A 440 -3.21 -25.49 27.38
CA THR A 440 -3.64 -24.12 27.10
C THR A 440 -2.44 -23.34 26.60
N LEU A 441 -2.07 -23.59 25.34
CA LEU A 441 -1.26 -22.63 24.61
C LEU A 441 -2.11 -21.37 24.42
N PRO A 442 -1.57 -20.17 24.71
CA PRO A 442 -2.24 -18.96 24.35
C PRO A 442 -2.32 -18.88 22.83
N THR A 443 -3.46 -19.25 22.28
CA THR A 443 -3.80 -19.05 20.86
C THR A 443 -4.29 -17.63 20.66
N ASN A 444 -3.48 -16.64 21.02
CA ASN A 444 -3.77 -15.26 20.72
C ASN A 444 -2.60 -14.68 19.93
N SER A 445 -2.76 -14.70 18.65
CA SER A 445 -2.11 -13.78 17.72
C SER A 445 -3.06 -13.50 16.58
#